data_ac015b9fbbf68e118dd4a80df17a4e26
#
_entry.id   ac015b9fbbf68e118dd4a80df17a4e26
#
_cell.length_a   1.000
_cell.length_b   1.000
_cell.length_c   1.000
_cell.angle_alpha   90.00
_cell.angle_beta   90.00
_cell.angle_gamma   90.00
#
_symmetry.space_group_name_H-M   'P 1'
#
loop_
_entity.id
_entity.type
_entity.pdbx_description
1 polymer ?
#
loop_
_entity_poly.entity_id
_entity_poly.type
_entity_poly.pdbx_seq_one_letter_code
_entity_poly.pdbx_strand_id
1 'polypeptide(L)'
;MNAKRMTINKESKAMMTAATLMRLAGVSAMLTGLCFIVIGLFHQENVPSSVTTATWVNVHIAATALGFFGLLGMAGLYARQVEKTGWLGFAGFVLFTLWMTLVCGFSFVEAFVLPHLAIESPKFVAGLLGMFTSIPSEVDLGVLPTLWNISGLLILMGPALFGIATFRASVLPRWAGALLALGAVFVPVSAIIPSAYQPEFIMIPIGLAFAWLGYALFAEQGEKTSALVPASSVNPELSKAA
;
A
#
# COMPACT_ATOMS: atom_id res chain seq x y z
N MET A 1 13.21 24.30 44.21
CA MET A 1 13.95 24.00 42.98
C MET A 1 13.42 22.74 42.21
N ASN A 2 12.37 22.06 42.67
CA ASN A 2 11.88 20.79 42.11
C ASN A 2 10.65 20.88 41.17
N ALA A 3 9.87 21.95 41.20
CA ALA A 3 8.67 22.05 40.38
C ALA A 3 8.96 22.29 38.89
N LYS A 4 10.00 23.07 38.56
CA LYS A 4 10.37 23.40 37.16
C LYS A 4 11.01 22.21 36.41
N ARG A 5 11.59 21.24 37.15
CA ARG A 5 12.15 20.01 36.54
C ARG A 5 11.08 18.96 36.23
N MET A 6 9.94 19.01 36.94
CA MET A 6 8.82 18.09 36.73
C MET A 6 7.96 18.48 35.53
N THR A 7 7.82 19.78 35.23
CA THR A 7 7.07 20.27 34.05
C THR A 7 7.78 19.98 32.73
N ILE A 8 9.12 20.09 32.69
CA ILE A 8 9.90 19.80 31.46
C ILE A 8 9.79 18.32 31.05
N ASN A 9 9.66 17.40 32.04
CA ASN A 9 9.57 15.95 31.74
C ASN A 9 8.15 15.50 31.33
N LYS A 10 7.13 16.30 31.56
CA LYS A 10 5.74 16.00 31.17
C LYS A 10 5.40 16.48 29.76
N GLU A 11 6.02 17.56 29.27
CA GLU A 11 5.81 18.09 27.92
C GLU A 11 6.54 17.28 26.83
N SER A 12 7.63 16.56 27.17
CA SER A 12 8.38 15.78 26.17
C SER A 12 7.66 14.49 25.75
N LYS A 13 6.57 14.08 26.41
CA LYS A 13 5.82 12.84 26.12
C LYS A 13 4.79 12.94 25.01
N ALA A 14 4.46 14.15 24.53
CA ALA A 14 3.38 14.39 23.57
C ALA A 14 3.87 14.76 22.15
N MET A 15 5.18 14.89 21.92
CA MET A 15 5.68 15.30 20.60
C MET A 15 5.83 14.09 19.67
N MET A 16 5.21 14.21 18.48
CA MET A 16 5.44 13.27 17.37
C MET A 16 6.92 13.29 16.97
N THR A 17 7.57 12.13 16.97
CA THR A 17 8.98 12.00 16.60
C THR A 17 9.13 11.42 15.19
N ALA A 18 10.29 11.66 14.55
CA ALA A 18 10.59 11.04 13.26
C ALA A 18 10.54 9.50 13.36
N ALA A 19 11.00 8.91 14.48
CA ALA A 19 10.89 7.47 14.71
C ALA A 19 9.44 6.98 14.75
N THR A 20 8.54 7.75 15.42
CA THR A 20 7.11 7.43 15.45
C THR A 20 6.49 7.50 14.06
N LEU A 21 6.81 8.54 13.27
CA LEU A 21 6.33 8.65 11.88
C LEU A 21 6.80 7.47 11.02
N MET A 22 8.05 7.08 11.14
CA MET A 22 8.60 5.94 10.40
C MET A 22 7.95 4.61 10.82
N ARG A 23 7.63 4.44 12.11
CA ARG A 23 6.87 3.26 12.58
C ARG A 23 5.46 3.25 12.00
N LEU A 24 4.75 4.39 11.99
CA LEU A 24 3.43 4.51 11.40
C LEU A 24 3.44 4.23 9.88
N ALA A 25 4.48 4.69 9.18
CA ALA A 25 4.67 4.35 7.78
C ALA A 25 4.92 2.84 7.58
N GLY A 26 5.67 2.19 8.48
CA GLY A 26 5.84 0.73 8.47
C GLY A 26 4.51 0.00 8.66
N VAL A 27 3.68 0.43 9.61
CA VAL A 27 2.31 -0.10 9.81
C VAL A 27 1.46 0.12 8.56
N SER A 28 1.51 1.31 7.97
CA SER A 28 0.77 1.63 6.74
C SER A 28 1.19 0.71 5.59
N ALA A 29 2.48 0.43 5.43
CA ALA A 29 2.97 -0.51 4.42
C ALA A 29 2.48 -1.95 4.70
N MET A 30 2.44 -2.39 5.96
CA MET A 30 1.87 -3.71 6.31
C MET A 30 0.38 -3.79 5.98
N LEU A 31 -0.39 -2.75 6.31
CA LEU A 31 -1.82 -2.67 5.96
C LEU A 31 -2.04 -2.68 4.45
N THR A 32 -1.20 -1.96 3.69
CA THR A 32 -1.21 -2.02 2.22
C THR A 32 -0.98 -3.44 1.72
N GLY A 33 0.01 -4.13 2.28
CA GLY A 33 0.28 -5.53 1.94
C GLY A 33 -0.90 -6.45 2.23
N LEU A 34 -1.56 -6.28 3.37
CA LEU A 34 -2.76 -7.03 3.74
C LEU A 34 -3.91 -6.75 2.76
N CYS A 35 -4.14 -5.48 2.38
CA CYS A 35 -5.17 -5.12 1.40
C CYS A 35 -4.91 -5.77 0.04
N PHE A 36 -3.67 -5.80 -0.47
CA PHE A 36 -3.32 -6.53 -1.69
C PHE A 36 -3.69 -8.01 -1.61
N ILE A 37 -3.40 -8.66 -0.48
CA ILE A 37 -3.72 -10.08 -0.27
C ILE A 37 -5.24 -10.29 -0.24
N VAL A 38 -5.98 -9.43 0.47
CA VAL A 38 -7.46 -9.50 0.54
C VAL A 38 -8.06 -9.34 -0.86
N ILE A 39 -7.60 -8.36 -1.63
CA ILE A 39 -8.06 -8.15 -3.01
C ILE A 39 -7.75 -9.39 -3.86
N GLY A 40 -6.50 -9.88 -3.81
CA GLY A 40 -6.10 -11.06 -4.57
C GLY A 40 -6.89 -12.35 -4.26
N LEU A 41 -7.46 -12.46 -3.06
CA LEU A 41 -8.22 -13.63 -2.63
C LEU A 41 -9.73 -13.51 -2.87
N PHE A 42 -10.29 -12.29 -2.82
CA PHE A 42 -11.75 -12.10 -2.73
C PHE A 42 -12.32 -11.21 -3.83
N HIS A 43 -11.48 -10.69 -4.75
CA HIS A 43 -12.00 -9.88 -5.84
C HIS A 43 -12.94 -10.70 -6.72
N GLN A 44 -14.10 -10.12 -7.01
CA GLN A 44 -15.10 -10.75 -7.87
C GLN A 44 -14.87 -10.36 -9.33
N GLU A 45 -15.44 -11.15 -10.23
CA GLU A 45 -15.42 -10.85 -11.66
C GLU A 45 -16.03 -9.47 -11.94
N ASN A 46 -15.44 -8.73 -12.91
CA ASN A 46 -15.87 -7.39 -13.31
C ASN A 46 -17.14 -7.46 -14.20
N VAL A 47 -18.25 -7.85 -13.59
CA VAL A 47 -19.57 -7.95 -14.26
C VAL A 47 -20.64 -7.19 -13.46
N PRO A 48 -21.69 -6.69 -14.11
CA PRO A 48 -22.73 -5.89 -13.45
C PRO A 48 -23.41 -6.58 -12.25
N SER A 49 -23.54 -7.92 -12.27
CA SER A 49 -24.12 -8.68 -11.16
C SER A 49 -23.27 -8.69 -9.91
N SER A 50 -21.96 -8.49 -10.02
CA SER A 50 -21.05 -8.43 -8.87
C SER A 50 -21.17 -7.12 -8.10
N VAL A 51 -21.42 -6.01 -8.79
CA VAL A 51 -21.32 -4.63 -8.27
C VAL A 51 -22.20 -4.36 -7.05
N THR A 52 -23.36 -4.99 -6.97
CA THR A 52 -24.33 -4.80 -5.87
C THR A 52 -24.11 -5.76 -4.70
N THR A 53 -23.10 -6.63 -4.78
CA THR A 53 -22.82 -7.59 -3.70
C THR A 53 -22.00 -6.96 -2.57
N ALA A 54 -22.19 -7.44 -1.34
CA ALA A 54 -21.39 -7.01 -0.20
C ALA A 54 -19.89 -7.32 -0.39
N THR A 55 -19.56 -8.44 -1.05
CA THR A 55 -18.16 -8.81 -1.34
C THR A 55 -17.49 -7.77 -2.23
N TRP A 56 -18.16 -7.35 -3.31
CA TRP A 56 -17.68 -6.28 -4.18
C TRP A 56 -17.35 -5.01 -3.40
N VAL A 57 -18.33 -4.51 -2.64
CA VAL A 57 -18.19 -3.29 -1.85
C VAL A 57 -17.01 -3.41 -0.87
N ASN A 58 -16.93 -4.50 -0.11
CA ASN A 58 -15.88 -4.70 0.88
C ASN A 58 -14.48 -4.79 0.26
N VAL A 59 -14.34 -5.46 -0.88
CA VAL A 59 -13.06 -5.57 -1.59
C VAL A 59 -12.61 -4.21 -2.12
N HIS A 60 -13.51 -3.40 -2.66
CA HIS A 60 -13.16 -2.07 -3.17
C HIS A 60 -12.97 -1.04 -2.04
N ILE A 61 -13.57 -1.24 -0.85
CA ILE A 61 -13.18 -0.51 0.36
C ILE A 61 -11.73 -0.86 0.73
N ALA A 62 -11.35 -2.14 0.70
CA ALA A 62 -9.96 -2.55 0.94
C ALA A 62 -9.01 -1.99 -0.11
N ALA A 63 -9.41 -1.90 -1.38
CA ALA A 63 -8.61 -1.30 -2.45
C ALA A 63 -8.46 0.23 -2.29
N THR A 64 -9.51 0.91 -1.82
CA THR A 64 -9.43 2.33 -1.45
C THR A 64 -8.45 2.53 -0.28
N ALA A 65 -8.54 1.68 0.76
CA ALA A 65 -7.63 1.69 1.89
C ALA A 65 -6.19 1.38 1.48
N LEU A 66 -5.99 0.45 0.52
CA LEU A 66 -4.69 0.16 -0.09
C LEU A 66 -4.05 1.42 -0.68
N GLY A 67 -4.81 2.19 -1.46
CA GLY A 67 -4.33 3.45 -2.03
C GLY A 67 -3.89 4.43 -0.94
N PHE A 68 -4.73 4.66 0.05
CA PHE A 68 -4.46 5.58 1.15
C PHE A 68 -3.25 5.16 2.00
N PHE A 69 -3.26 3.95 2.54
CA PHE A 69 -2.14 3.44 3.36
C PHE A 69 -0.88 3.24 2.53
N GLY A 70 -1.04 2.90 1.25
CA GLY A 70 0.07 2.75 0.32
C GLY A 70 0.86 4.03 0.12
N LEU A 71 0.21 5.18 -0.01
CA LEU A 71 0.88 6.48 -0.09
C LEU A 71 1.72 6.76 1.15
N LEU A 72 1.15 6.53 2.35
CA LEU A 72 1.85 6.74 3.62
C LEU A 72 3.01 5.75 3.79
N GLY A 73 2.79 4.48 3.47
CA GLY A 73 3.79 3.43 3.53
C GLY A 73 4.96 3.70 2.57
N MET A 74 4.66 4.02 1.31
CA MET A 74 5.68 4.33 0.30
C MET A 74 6.53 5.53 0.67
N ALA A 75 5.93 6.58 1.25
CA ALA A 75 6.68 7.74 1.73
C ALA A 75 7.75 7.34 2.75
N GLY A 76 7.39 6.50 3.74
CA GLY A 76 8.34 6.01 4.74
C GLY A 76 9.38 5.04 4.17
N LEU A 77 8.95 4.09 3.34
CA LEU A 77 9.86 3.13 2.69
C LEU A 77 10.90 3.85 1.81
N TYR A 78 10.47 4.86 1.04
CA TYR A 78 11.37 5.66 0.22
C TYR A 78 12.29 6.54 1.09
N ALA A 79 11.73 7.28 2.06
CA ALA A 79 12.52 8.14 2.95
C ALA A 79 13.62 7.36 3.68
N ARG A 80 13.37 6.09 4.06
CA ARG A 80 14.36 5.24 4.74
C ARG A 80 15.58 4.91 3.88
N GLN A 81 15.45 4.87 2.56
CA GLN A 81 16.49 4.42 1.65
C GLN A 81 16.86 5.44 0.55
N VAL A 82 16.37 6.67 0.65
CA VAL A 82 16.52 7.72 -0.38
C VAL A 82 17.97 7.96 -0.79
N GLU A 83 18.91 7.96 0.18
CA GLU A 83 20.34 8.20 -0.08
C GLU A 83 21.03 7.08 -0.88
N LYS A 84 20.44 5.86 -0.89
CA LYS A 84 21.05 4.67 -1.52
C LYS A 84 20.37 4.22 -2.79
N THR A 85 19.12 4.62 -3.01
CA THR A 85 18.31 4.16 -4.15
C THR A 85 18.48 4.99 -5.43
N GLY A 86 18.98 6.21 -5.31
CA GLY A 86 19.24 7.11 -6.43
C GLY A 86 17.98 7.41 -7.27
N TRP A 87 18.19 7.81 -8.54
CA TRP A 87 17.10 8.13 -9.47
C TRP A 87 16.18 6.96 -9.76
N LEU A 88 16.70 5.72 -9.73
CA LEU A 88 15.87 4.52 -9.94
C LEU A 88 14.81 4.37 -8.85
N GLY A 89 15.21 4.54 -7.58
CA GLY A 89 14.28 4.51 -6.45
C GLY A 89 13.30 5.66 -6.48
N PHE A 90 13.74 6.86 -6.86
CA PHE A 90 12.86 8.02 -7.01
C PHE A 90 11.80 7.80 -8.10
N ALA A 91 12.21 7.35 -9.28
CA ALA A 91 11.27 7.06 -10.37
C ALA A 91 10.25 5.98 -9.95
N GLY A 92 10.72 4.88 -9.35
CA GLY A 92 9.83 3.83 -8.83
C GLY A 92 8.86 4.35 -7.78
N PHE A 93 9.34 5.19 -6.84
CA PHE A 93 8.50 5.84 -5.83
C PHE A 93 7.40 6.70 -6.47
N VAL A 94 7.76 7.60 -7.40
CA VAL A 94 6.79 8.50 -8.04
C VAL A 94 5.75 7.71 -8.84
N LEU A 95 6.19 6.78 -9.70
CA LEU A 95 5.28 6.00 -10.53
C LEU A 95 4.32 5.15 -9.67
N PHE A 96 4.83 4.55 -8.61
CA PHE A 96 4.01 3.70 -7.77
C PHE A 96 3.03 4.51 -6.89
N THR A 97 3.43 5.69 -6.40
CA THR A 97 2.50 6.58 -5.68
C THR A 97 1.43 7.17 -6.59
N LEU A 98 1.75 7.47 -7.85
CA LEU A 98 0.76 7.85 -8.85
C LEU A 98 -0.26 6.72 -9.09
N TRP A 99 0.20 5.48 -9.21
CA TRP A 99 -0.70 4.33 -9.31
C TRP A 99 -1.60 4.20 -8.08
N MET A 100 -1.05 4.30 -6.87
CA MET A 100 -1.84 4.24 -5.63
C MET A 100 -2.90 5.33 -5.56
N THR A 101 -2.61 6.52 -6.10
CA THR A 101 -3.58 7.60 -6.19
C THR A 101 -4.73 7.26 -7.15
N LEU A 102 -4.40 6.69 -8.31
CA LEU A 102 -5.43 6.28 -9.28
C LEU A 102 -6.29 5.13 -8.73
N VAL A 103 -5.69 4.10 -8.15
CA VAL A 103 -6.45 2.99 -7.58
C VAL A 103 -7.34 3.43 -6.42
N CYS A 104 -6.88 4.36 -5.58
CA CYS A 104 -7.71 4.95 -4.54
C CYS A 104 -8.97 5.62 -5.12
N GLY A 105 -8.82 6.39 -6.20
CA GLY A 105 -9.93 7.07 -6.89
C GLY A 105 -10.88 6.09 -7.57
N PHE A 106 -10.37 5.15 -8.36
CA PHE A 106 -11.19 4.13 -9.04
C PHE A 106 -11.95 3.29 -8.01
N SER A 107 -11.26 2.75 -7.02
CA SER A 107 -11.88 1.85 -6.03
C SER A 107 -12.87 2.55 -5.11
N PHE A 108 -12.67 3.85 -4.84
CA PHE A 108 -13.68 4.65 -4.15
C PHE A 108 -14.99 4.71 -4.96
N VAL A 109 -14.90 4.95 -6.27
CA VAL A 109 -16.06 4.97 -7.16
C VAL A 109 -16.70 3.57 -7.21
N GLU A 110 -15.92 2.51 -7.32
CA GLU A 110 -16.39 1.13 -7.36
C GLU A 110 -17.08 0.70 -6.06
N ALA A 111 -16.59 1.15 -4.91
CA ALA A 111 -17.20 0.81 -3.62
C ALA A 111 -18.49 1.59 -3.33
N PHE A 112 -18.49 2.91 -3.59
CA PHE A 112 -19.52 3.81 -3.06
C PHE A 112 -20.46 4.40 -4.10
N VAL A 113 -20.07 4.40 -5.37
CA VAL A 113 -20.86 5.04 -6.44
C VAL A 113 -21.48 4.00 -7.38
N LEU A 114 -20.69 3.02 -7.85
CA LEU A 114 -21.18 2.04 -8.81
C LEU A 114 -22.40 1.24 -8.34
N PRO A 115 -22.52 0.79 -7.08
CA PRO A 115 -23.71 0.06 -6.64
C PRO A 115 -25.01 0.84 -6.82
N HIS A 116 -24.96 2.16 -6.68
CA HIS A 116 -26.14 3.02 -6.93
C HIS A 116 -26.37 3.23 -8.45
N LEU A 117 -25.31 3.45 -9.21
CA LEU A 117 -25.40 3.61 -10.65
C LEU A 117 -25.83 2.33 -11.38
N ALA A 118 -25.61 1.16 -10.80
CA ALA A 118 -26.03 -0.10 -11.40
C ALA A 118 -27.56 -0.16 -11.65
N ILE A 119 -28.34 0.56 -10.83
CA ILE A 119 -29.79 0.66 -10.96
C ILE A 119 -30.19 1.79 -11.92
N GLU A 120 -29.57 2.96 -11.79
CA GLU A 120 -29.96 4.17 -12.52
C GLU A 120 -29.36 4.27 -13.93
N SER A 121 -28.16 3.73 -14.12
CA SER A 121 -27.38 3.84 -15.34
C SER A 121 -26.64 2.56 -15.68
N PRO A 122 -27.35 1.42 -15.87
CA PRO A 122 -26.72 0.10 -16.05
C PRO A 122 -25.78 0.02 -17.26
N LYS A 123 -26.04 0.76 -18.33
CA LYS A 123 -25.14 0.83 -19.50
C LYS A 123 -23.81 1.49 -19.19
N PHE A 124 -23.82 2.54 -18.37
CA PHE A 124 -22.59 3.19 -17.92
C PHE A 124 -21.75 2.23 -17.07
N VAL A 125 -22.38 1.53 -16.11
CA VAL A 125 -21.71 0.54 -15.26
C VAL A 125 -21.14 -0.61 -16.11
N ALA A 126 -21.92 -1.15 -17.03
CA ALA A 126 -21.43 -2.19 -17.94
C ALA A 126 -20.23 -1.73 -18.78
N GLY A 127 -20.28 -0.50 -19.31
CA GLY A 127 -19.16 0.09 -20.04
C GLY A 127 -17.91 0.28 -19.20
N LEU A 128 -18.07 0.77 -17.96
CA LEU A 128 -16.95 0.98 -17.05
C LEU A 128 -16.30 -0.34 -16.65
N LEU A 129 -17.08 -1.38 -16.35
CA LEU A 129 -16.55 -2.73 -16.06
C LEU A 129 -15.90 -3.36 -17.30
N GLY A 130 -16.47 -3.12 -18.48
CA GLY A 130 -15.90 -3.55 -19.77
C GLY A 130 -14.51 -2.97 -20.01
N MET A 131 -14.23 -1.75 -19.53
CA MET A 131 -12.91 -1.13 -19.61
C MET A 131 -11.82 -2.00 -18.95
N PHE A 132 -12.13 -2.66 -17.83
CA PHE A 132 -11.20 -3.54 -17.11
C PHE A 132 -10.94 -4.87 -17.83
N THR A 133 -11.89 -5.30 -18.67
CA THR A 133 -11.85 -6.59 -19.39
C THR A 133 -11.68 -6.41 -20.90
N SER A 134 -11.37 -5.19 -21.36
CA SER A 134 -11.21 -4.85 -22.79
C SER A 134 -12.48 -5.07 -23.64
N ILE A 135 -13.66 -5.01 -23.02
CA ILE A 135 -14.95 -5.05 -23.72
C ILE A 135 -15.33 -3.62 -24.11
N PRO A 136 -15.63 -3.34 -25.38
CA PRO A 136 -16.03 -2.01 -25.83
C PRO A 136 -17.29 -1.51 -25.11
N SER A 137 -17.29 -0.24 -24.70
CA SER A 137 -18.44 0.42 -24.08
C SER A 137 -19.42 0.93 -25.13
N GLU A 138 -20.73 0.79 -24.88
CA GLU A 138 -21.80 1.40 -25.67
C GLU A 138 -21.98 2.90 -25.36
N VAL A 139 -21.39 3.39 -24.27
CA VAL A 139 -21.48 4.78 -23.83
C VAL A 139 -20.10 5.42 -23.82
N ASP A 140 -20.07 6.74 -23.96
CA ASP A 140 -18.82 7.49 -23.85
C ASP A 140 -18.36 7.52 -22.38
N LEU A 141 -17.19 6.96 -22.12
CA LEU A 141 -16.54 6.96 -20.82
C LEU A 141 -15.51 8.10 -20.67
N GLY A 142 -15.40 8.96 -21.68
CA GLY A 142 -14.45 10.07 -21.68
C GLY A 142 -13.00 9.60 -21.52
N VAL A 143 -12.29 10.17 -20.55
CA VAL A 143 -10.86 9.91 -20.31
C VAL A 143 -10.58 8.62 -19.52
N LEU A 144 -11.60 7.97 -18.95
CA LEU A 144 -11.40 6.84 -18.02
C LEU A 144 -10.63 5.66 -18.62
N PRO A 145 -10.87 5.22 -19.89
CA PRO A 145 -10.08 4.13 -20.48
C PRO A 145 -8.58 4.49 -20.62
N THR A 146 -8.29 5.76 -20.91
CA THR A 146 -6.90 6.23 -21.01
C THR A 146 -6.23 6.19 -19.63
N LEU A 147 -6.91 6.66 -18.56
CA LEU A 147 -6.39 6.61 -17.19
C LEU A 147 -6.17 5.17 -16.73
N TRP A 148 -7.06 4.24 -17.11
CA TRP A 148 -6.89 2.84 -16.79
C TRP A 148 -5.66 2.23 -17.46
N ASN A 149 -5.43 2.50 -18.73
CA ASN A 149 -4.25 2.04 -19.46
C ASN A 149 -2.95 2.63 -18.85
N ILE A 150 -2.96 3.91 -18.47
CA ILE A 150 -1.85 4.53 -17.74
C ILE A 150 -1.63 3.82 -16.40
N SER A 151 -2.71 3.51 -15.67
CA SER A 151 -2.65 2.76 -14.41
C SER A 151 -1.94 1.41 -14.59
N GLY A 152 -2.22 0.68 -15.66
CA GLY A 152 -1.55 -0.58 -16.00
C GLY A 152 -0.03 -0.42 -16.20
N LEU A 153 0.41 0.65 -16.83
CA LEU A 153 1.85 0.95 -16.96
C LEU A 153 2.48 1.34 -15.62
N LEU A 154 1.76 2.10 -14.81
CA LEU A 154 2.27 2.55 -13.51
C LEU A 154 2.44 1.40 -12.53
N ILE A 155 1.48 0.44 -12.46
CA ILE A 155 1.60 -0.74 -11.59
C ILE A 155 2.68 -1.71 -12.06
N LEU A 156 2.98 -1.74 -13.35
CA LEU A 156 4.10 -2.52 -13.88
C LEU A 156 5.44 -1.86 -13.52
N MET A 157 5.60 -0.59 -13.89
CA MET A 157 6.90 0.10 -13.80
C MET A 157 7.25 0.55 -12.38
N GLY A 158 6.27 1.06 -11.63
CA GLY A 158 6.49 1.62 -10.30
C GLY A 158 7.11 0.62 -9.32
N PRO A 159 6.43 -0.49 -8.98
CA PRO A 159 6.97 -1.49 -8.06
C PRO A 159 8.17 -2.24 -8.64
N ALA A 160 8.29 -2.41 -9.97
CA ALA A 160 9.48 -3.02 -10.58
C ALA A 160 10.73 -2.17 -10.30
N LEU A 161 10.69 -0.88 -10.63
CA LEU A 161 11.82 0.03 -10.43
C LEU A 161 12.14 0.21 -8.94
N PHE A 162 11.11 0.40 -8.10
CA PHE A 162 11.30 0.56 -6.65
C PHE A 162 11.86 -0.72 -6.02
N GLY A 163 11.35 -1.88 -6.42
CA GLY A 163 11.82 -3.18 -5.94
C GLY A 163 13.29 -3.46 -6.33
N ILE A 164 13.68 -3.18 -7.58
CA ILE A 164 15.07 -3.30 -8.05
C ILE A 164 15.96 -2.33 -7.27
N ALA A 165 15.53 -1.08 -7.07
CA ALA A 165 16.28 -0.09 -6.32
C ALA A 165 16.48 -0.55 -4.86
N THR A 166 15.44 -1.05 -4.20
CA THR A 166 15.51 -1.60 -2.85
C THR A 166 16.44 -2.81 -2.77
N PHE A 167 16.36 -3.73 -3.73
CA PHE A 167 17.26 -4.88 -3.82
C PHE A 167 18.73 -4.46 -3.91
N ARG A 168 19.04 -3.46 -4.72
CA ARG A 168 20.42 -2.95 -4.93
C ARG A 168 20.91 -2.15 -3.73
N ALA A 169 20.06 -1.33 -3.13
CA ALA A 169 20.39 -0.49 -1.98
C ALA A 169 20.69 -1.31 -0.71
N SER A 170 20.01 -2.43 -0.53
CA SER A 170 20.15 -3.33 0.63
C SER A 170 20.03 -2.63 1.99
N VAL A 171 19.29 -1.53 2.07
CA VAL A 171 18.97 -0.80 3.31
C VAL A 171 17.80 -1.46 4.03
N LEU A 172 16.78 -1.81 3.27
CA LEU A 172 15.67 -2.67 3.66
C LEU A 172 15.94 -4.10 3.17
N PRO A 173 15.19 -5.13 3.63
CA PRO A 173 15.41 -6.50 3.20
C PRO A 173 15.41 -6.64 1.66
N ARG A 174 16.57 -6.93 1.09
CA ARG A 174 16.77 -6.96 -0.37
C ARG A 174 15.83 -7.94 -1.07
N TRP A 175 15.55 -9.09 -0.44
CA TRP A 175 14.68 -10.09 -1.03
C TRP A 175 13.21 -9.69 -1.05
N ALA A 176 12.77 -8.82 -0.13
CA ALA A 176 11.46 -8.19 -0.22
C ALA A 176 11.39 -7.22 -1.42
N GLY A 177 12.49 -6.49 -1.71
CA GLY A 177 12.61 -5.71 -2.94
C GLY A 177 12.56 -6.57 -4.20
N ALA A 178 13.25 -7.71 -4.21
CA ALA A 178 13.19 -8.67 -5.33
C ALA A 178 11.77 -9.21 -5.53
N LEU A 179 11.10 -9.59 -4.45
CA LEU A 179 9.71 -10.07 -4.50
C LEU A 179 8.75 -9.01 -5.05
N LEU A 180 8.94 -7.74 -4.66
CA LEU A 180 8.17 -6.62 -5.18
C LEU A 180 8.36 -6.46 -6.69
N ALA A 181 9.60 -6.50 -7.17
CA ALA A 181 9.91 -6.37 -8.59
C ALA A 181 9.36 -7.55 -9.40
N LEU A 182 9.48 -8.78 -8.88
CA LEU A 182 8.92 -9.99 -9.52
C LEU A 182 7.39 -9.93 -9.57
N GLY A 183 6.74 -9.50 -8.48
CA GLY A 183 5.28 -9.32 -8.43
C GLY A 183 4.80 -8.36 -9.52
N ALA A 184 5.51 -7.26 -9.76
CA ALA A 184 5.18 -6.32 -10.83
C ALA A 184 5.24 -6.96 -12.22
N VAL A 185 6.24 -7.81 -12.48
CA VAL A 185 6.41 -8.51 -13.77
C VAL A 185 5.27 -9.49 -14.03
N PHE A 186 4.63 -10.02 -13.00
CA PHE A 186 3.46 -10.88 -13.17
C PHE A 186 2.17 -10.14 -13.53
N VAL A 187 2.08 -8.82 -13.31
CA VAL A 187 0.87 -8.04 -13.63
C VAL A 187 0.39 -8.23 -15.07
N PRO A 188 1.23 -8.15 -16.12
CA PRO A 188 0.77 -8.41 -17.49
C PRO A 188 0.23 -9.81 -17.71
N VAL A 189 0.60 -10.78 -16.86
CA VAL A 189 0.13 -12.17 -16.96
C VAL A 189 -1.38 -12.24 -16.69
N SER A 190 -1.95 -11.32 -15.89
CA SER A 190 -3.39 -11.27 -15.64
C SER A 190 -4.20 -11.12 -16.92
N ALA A 191 -3.67 -10.40 -17.92
CA ALA A 191 -4.36 -10.16 -19.18
C ALA A 191 -4.58 -11.43 -20.02
N ILE A 192 -3.84 -12.51 -19.75
CA ILE A 192 -3.96 -13.80 -20.45
C ILE A 192 -4.64 -14.88 -19.62
N ILE A 193 -4.94 -14.60 -18.34
CA ILE A 193 -5.67 -15.51 -17.46
C ILE A 193 -7.17 -15.23 -17.64
N PRO A 194 -8.00 -16.24 -17.92
CA PRO A 194 -9.45 -16.04 -17.96
C PRO A 194 -9.99 -15.50 -16.63
N SER A 195 -10.91 -14.55 -16.69
CA SER A 195 -11.51 -13.87 -15.52
C SER A 195 -12.11 -14.84 -14.49
N ALA A 196 -12.62 -15.98 -14.95
CA ALA A 196 -13.17 -17.04 -14.10
C ALA A 196 -12.14 -17.61 -13.08
N TYR A 197 -10.84 -17.41 -13.29
CA TYR A 197 -9.77 -17.86 -12.38
C TYR A 197 -9.29 -16.76 -11.42
N GLN A 198 -10.02 -15.65 -11.32
CA GLN A 198 -9.67 -14.51 -10.46
C GLN A 198 -8.20 -14.08 -10.64
N PRO A 199 -7.86 -13.44 -11.75
CA PRO A 199 -6.48 -13.09 -12.09
C PRO A 199 -5.82 -12.14 -11.06
N GLU A 200 -6.58 -11.55 -10.16
CA GLU A 200 -6.10 -10.66 -9.09
C GLU A 200 -5.19 -11.35 -8.08
N PHE A 201 -5.20 -12.69 -7.96
CA PHE A 201 -4.27 -13.42 -7.08
C PHE A 201 -2.79 -13.14 -7.41
N ILE A 202 -2.48 -12.72 -8.64
CA ILE A 202 -1.12 -12.33 -9.04
C ILE A 202 -0.60 -11.10 -8.29
N MET A 203 -1.47 -10.32 -7.64
CA MET A 203 -1.10 -9.19 -6.81
C MET A 203 -0.58 -9.60 -5.42
N ILE A 204 -0.81 -10.86 -4.99
CA ILE A 204 -0.39 -11.37 -3.68
C ILE A 204 1.13 -11.22 -3.44
N PRO A 205 2.02 -11.51 -4.39
CA PRO A 205 3.46 -11.29 -4.21
C PRO A 205 3.83 -9.84 -3.89
N ILE A 206 3.15 -8.86 -4.50
CA ILE A 206 3.31 -7.43 -4.19
C ILE A 206 2.88 -7.18 -2.74
N GLY A 207 1.74 -7.74 -2.33
CA GLY A 207 1.24 -7.63 -0.97
C GLY A 207 2.20 -8.18 0.08
N LEU A 208 2.74 -9.38 -0.16
CA LEU A 208 3.74 -10.00 0.73
C LEU A 208 5.01 -9.17 0.82
N ALA A 209 5.48 -8.61 -0.31
CA ALA A 209 6.63 -7.72 -0.33
C ALA A 209 6.41 -6.45 0.52
N PHE A 210 5.23 -5.83 0.39
CA PHE A 210 4.85 -4.66 1.20
C PHE A 210 4.77 -4.97 2.69
N ALA A 211 4.14 -6.08 3.05
CA ALA A 211 4.05 -6.53 4.44
C ALA A 211 5.46 -6.75 5.04
N TRP A 212 6.36 -7.38 4.29
CA TRP A 212 7.73 -7.62 4.71
C TRP A 212 8.54 -6.33 4.85
N LEU A 213 8.49 -5.44 3.85
CA LEU A 213 9.18 -4.13 3.90
C LEU A 213 8.63 -3.28 5.05
N GLY A 214 7.31 -3.26 5.23
CA GLY A 214 6.65 -2.52 6.30
C GLY A 214 7.05 -3.03 7.69
N TYR A 215 7.08 -4.35 7.88
CA TYR A 215 7.53 -4.96 9.13
C TYR A 215 8.99 -4.62 9.42
N ALA A 216 9.88 -4.71 8.44
CA ALA A 216 11.28 -4.37 8.61
C ALA A 216 11.46 -2.91 9.04
N LEU A 217 10.73 -1.98 8.39
CA LEU A 217 10.76 -0.56 8.74
C LEU A 217 10.24 -0.31 10.16
N PHE A 218 9.16 -1.00 10.55
CA PHE A 218 8.57 -0.91 11.90
C PHE A 218 9.52 -1.43 12.98
N ALA A 219 10.13 -2.60 12.78
CA ALA A 219 11.02 -3.25 13.74
C ALA A 219 12.31 -2.45 13.97
N GLU A 220 12.95 -1.96 12.90
CA GLU A 220 14.17 -1.15 12.98
C GLU A 220 13.99 0.10 13.88
N GLN A 221 12.84 0.74 13.84
CA GLN A 221 12.57 1.91 14.67
C GLN A 221 12.29 1.54 16.13
N GLY A 222 11.81 0.33 16.39
CA GLY A 222 11.65 -0.21 17.74
C GLY A 222 12.99 -0.40 18.44
N GLU A 223 13.95 -1.00 17.76
CA GLU A 223 15.30 -1.23 18.28
C GLU A 223 16.03 0.08 18.58
N LYS A 224 15.96 1.07 17.68
CA LYS A 224 16.56 2.40 17.92
C LYS A 224 15.98 3.10 19.13
N THR A 225 14.66 3.00 19.34
CA THR A 225 14.00 3.60 20.51
C THR A 225 14.42 2.90 21.80
N SER A 226 14.57 1.58 21.81
CA SER A 226 15.01 0.81 22.97
C SER A 226 16.46 1.09 23.34
N ALA A 227 17.34 1.28 22.33
CA ALA A 227 18.75 1.61 22.54
C ALA A 227 18.97 3.02 23.14
N LEU A 228 18.02 3.93 22.95
CA LEU A 228 18.08 5.30 23.49
C LEU A 228 17.59 5.42 24.94
N VAL A 229 16.98 4.37 25.52
CA VAL A 229 16.59 4.31 26.93
C VAL A 229 17.77 3.73 27.71
N PRO A 230 18.55 4.53 28.49
CA PRO A 230 19.68 4.01 29.24
C PRO A 230 19.21 2.98 30.27
N ALA A 231 19.96 1.90 30.42
CA ALA A 231 19.72 0.87 31.44
C ALA A 231 19.78 1.40 32.90
N SER A 232 20.18 2.66 33.10
CA SER A 232 20.25 3.36 34.38
C SER A 232 18.91 3.81 34.96
N SER A 233 17.78 3.56 34.33
CA SER A 233 16.45 3.86 34.89
C SER A 233 15.84 2.70 35.67
N VAL A 234 16.51 1.55 35.78
CA VAL A 234 16.13 0.47 36.66
C VAL A 234 16.78 0.80 38.01
N ASN A 235 16.00 1.38 38.94
CA ASN A 235 16.42 1.75 40.29
C ASN A 235 16.88 0.50 41.03
N PRO A 236 18.19 0.36 41.45
CA PRO A 236 18.68 -0.84 42.13
C PRO A 236 18.15 -1.02 43.54
N GLU A 237 17.39 -0.07 44.06
CA GLU A 237 16.90 -0.12 45.46
C GLU A 237 15.68 -1.01 45.68
N LEU A 238 14.96 -1.42 44.60
CA LEU A 238 13.81 -2.33 44.74
C LEU A 238 14.17 -3.82 44.80
N SER A 239 15.44 -4.18 44.56
CA SER A 239 15.91 -5.57 44.65
C SER A 239 16.40 -5.99 46.05
N LYS A 240 16.39 -5.10 47.03
CA LYS A 240 16.86 -5.41 48.42
C LYS A 240 15.73 -5.55 49.44
N ALA A 241 14.47 -5.51 49.00
CA ALA A 241 13.30 -5.58 49.90
C ALA A 241 12.38 -6.80 49.57
N ALA A 242 12.94 -7.91 49.06
CA ALA A 242 12.25 -9.20 48.95
C ALA A 242 13.10 -10.30 49.53
#